data_49e9d21333708f64e5641f0816536343
#
_entry.id   49e9d21333708f64e5641f0816536343
#
_cell.length_a   1.000
_cell.length_b   1.000
_cell.length_c   1.000
_cell.angle_alpha   90.00
_cell.angle_beta   90.00
_cell.angle_gamma   90.00
#
_symmetry.space_group_name_H-M   'P 1'
#
loop_
_entity.id
_entity.type
_entity.pdbx_description
1 polymer ?
#
loop_
_entity_poly.entity_id
_entity_poly.type
_entity_poly.pdbx_seq_one_letter_code
_entity_poly.pdbx_strand_id
1 'polypeptide(L)'
;NFLISNAIYWFDKYHIDGLRVDAVASMLYLDYSRKEGEWEPNIYGGRENLEAIEFIKELNVKVHEYFKGIMMIAEESTAFAGVTLPVYLGGLGFDMKWNMGWMNDILKYFSQDPVHRKYHHNLITFSMWYAFSENFILPISHDEVVHGKRSLFDKMPGDAWQKFANLRLFFAFMFGHPGKKLNFMGNDIAMYNEWNCDSSVDWFLADFDLHKKINLLVKDLNSLYKNYRALSD
;
A
#
# COMPACT_ATOMS: atom_id res chain seq x y z
N ASN A 1 -25.29 -9.65 3.64
CA ASN A 1 -25.34 -9.62 5.12
C ASN A 1 -24.13 -10.31 5.78
N PHE A 2 -23.72 -11.55 5.39
CA PHE A 2 -22.67 -12.31 6.08
C PHE A 2 -21.32 -11.54 6.16
N LEU A 3 -20.81 -11.02 5.04
CA LEU A 3 -19.54 -10.29 5.00
C LEU A 3 -19.60 -8.96 5.75
N ILE A 4 -20.72 -8.25 5.67
CA ILE A 4 -20.90 -7.01 6.44
C ILE A 4 -20.93 -7.31 7.94
N SER A 5 -21.66 -8.37 8.35
CA SER A 5 -21.67 -8.82 9.75
C SER A 5 -20.28 -9.24 10.23
N ASN A 6 -19.46 -9.84 9.37
CA ASN A 6 -18.08 -10.19 9.68
C ASN A 6 -17.24 -8.93 9.97
N ALA A 7 -17.32 -7.90 9.11
CA ALA A 7 -16.62 -6.64 9.36
C ALA A 7 -17.06 -5.99 10.69
N ILE A 8 -18.38 -5.89 10.92
CA ILE A 8 -18.95 -5.36 12.17
C ILE A 8 -18.44 -6.15 13.38
N TYR A 9 -18.37 -7.50 13.28
CA TYR A 9 -17.89 -8.36 14.37
C TYR A 9 -16.45 -8.02 14.76
N TRP A 10 -15.56 -7.81 13.82
CA TRP A 10 -14.16 -7.47 14.12
C TRP A 10 -14.04 -6.11 14.80
N PHE A 11 -14.78 -5.11 14.35
CA PHE A 11 -14.82 -3.78 15.00
C PHE A 11 -15.42 -3.86 16.40
N ASP A 12 -16.55 -4.58 16.56
CA ASP A 12 -17.28 -4.66 17.84
C ASP A 12 -16.55 -5.50 18.90
N LYS A 13 -15.98 -6.64 18.50
CA LYS A 13 -15.38 -7.59 19.46
C LYS A 13 -13.91 -7.37 19.71
N TYR A 14 -13.17 -6.91 18.72
CA TYR A 14 -11.72 -6.77 18.81
C TYR A 14 -11.26 -5.31 18.81
N HIS A 15 -12.18 -4.37 18.63
CA HIS A 15 -11.91 -2.93 18.66
C HIS A 15 -10.75 -2.52 17.74
N ILE A 16 -10.69 -3.14 16.56
CA ILE A 16 -9.68 -2.79 15.55
C ILE A 16 -9.96 -1.41 14.98
N ASP A 17 -8.92 -0.69 14.54
CA ASP A 17 -9.02 0.69 14.05
C ASP A 17 -9.36 0.78 12.56
N GLY A 18 -9.22 -0.32 11.82
CA GLY A 18 -9.52 -0.34 10.38
C GLY A 18 -9.44 -1.72 9.76
N LEU A 19 -9.99 -1.82 8.54
CA LEU A 19 -9.92 -3.02 7.71
C LEU A 19 -9.37 -2.67 6.33
N ARG A 20 -8.45 -3.49 5.84
CA ARG A 20 -8.05 -3.49 4.44
C ARG A 20 -8.82 -4.56 3.69
N VAL A 21 -9.50 -4.16 2.63
CA VAL A 21 -10.17 -5.06 1.70
C VAL A 21 -9.19 -5.45 0.61
N ASP A 22 -8.92 -6.75 0.52
CA ASP A 22 -7.97 -7.35 -0.41
C ASP A 22 -8.53 -7.40 -1.83
N ALA A 23 -7.66 -7.21 -2.83
CA ALA A 23 -7.93 -7.43 -4.25
C ALA A 23 -9.24 -6.79 -4.76
N VAL A 24 -9.54 -5.55 -4.35
CA VAL A 24 -10.78 -4.85 -4.73
C VAL A 24 -10.94 -4.75 -6.24
N ALA A 25 -9.85 -4.62 -7.01
CA ALA A 25 -9.89 -4.63 -8.47
C ALA A 25 -10.58 -5.88 -9.03
N SER A 26 -10.35 -7.05 -8.45
CA SER A 26 -10.98 -8.30 -8.88
C SER A 26 -12.47 -8.37 -8.54
N MET A 27 -12.93 -7.57 -7.60
CA MET A 27 -14.35 -7.45 -7.26
C MET A 27 -15.06 -6.47 -8.21
N LEU A 28 -14.39 -5.38 -8.60
CA LEU A 28 -14.98 -4.31 -9.39
C LEU A 28 -15.20 -4.67 -10.85
N TYR A 29 -14.43 -5.63 -11.41
CA TYR A 29 -14.43 -5.91 -12.84
C TYR A 29 -14.70 -7.38 -13.13
N LEU A 30 -15.71 -7.62 -13.98
CA LEU A 30 -16.12 -8.95 -14.43
C LEU A 30 -15.06 -9.62 -15.34
N ASP A 31 -14.28 -8.82 -16.04
CA ASP A 31 -13.21 -9.25 -16.94
C ASP A 31 -11.83 -9.35 -16.27
N TYR A 32 -11.73 -9.10 -14.95
CA TYR A 32 -10.45 -9.10 -14.25
C TYR A 32 -9.73 -10.45 -14.38
N SER A 33 -8.52 -10.42 -14.99
CA SER A 33 -7.69 -11.61 -15.26
C SER A 33 -8.39 -12.69 -16.11
N ARG A 34 -9.39 -12.33 -16.92
CA ARG A 34 -10.13 -13.23 -17.81
C ARG A 34 -9.89 -12.86 -19.27
N LYS A 35 -9.97 -13.87 -20.14
CA LYS A 35 -9.89 -13.69 -21.59
C LYS A 35 -11.26 -13.36 -22.18
N GLU A 36 -11.24 -12.91 -23.43
CA GLU A 36 -12.47 -12.73 -24.18
C GLU A 36 -13.26 -14.06 -24.26
N GLY A 37 -14.55 -14.01 -23.95
CA GLY A 37 -15.43 -15.18 -23.86
C GLY A 37 -15.40 -15.94 -22.53
N GLU A 38 -14.56 -15.55 -21.56
CA GLU A 38 -14.52 -16.15 -20.21
C GLU A 38 -15.32 -15.35 -19.16
N TRP A 39 -16.00 -14.31 -19.56
CA TRP A 39 -16.81 -13.45 -18.71
C TRP A 39 -18.04 -12.93 -19.46
N GLU A 40 -19.06 -12.51 -18.71
CA GLU A 40 -20.30 -11.94 -19.28
C GLU A 40 -20.40 -10.46 -18.86
N PRO A 41 -20.78 -9.56 -19.79
CA PRO A 41 -21.01 -8.15 -19.48
C PRO A 41 -22.16 -7.98 -18.48
N ASN A 42 -22.14 -6.87 -17.75
CA ASN A 42 -23.26 -6.47 -16.91
C ASN A 42 -24.51 -6.09 -17.76
N ILE A 43 -25.62 -5.79 -17.10
CA ILE A 43 -26.90 -5.46 -17.73
C ILE A 43 -26.86 -4.25 -18.68
N TYR A 44 -25.80 -3.43 -18.60
CA TYR A 44 -25.56 -2.28 -19.47
C TYR A 44 -24.50 -2.57 -20.55
N GLY A 45 -24.00 -3.78 -20.65
CA GLY A 45 -22.94 -4.17 -21.59
C GLY A 45 -21.53 -3.78 -21.14
N GLY A 46 -21.36 -3.27 -19.92
CA GLY A 46 -20.07 -2.88 -19.35
C GLY A 46 -19.38 -4.04 -18.62
N ARG A 47 -18.15 -3.79 -18.20
CA ARG A 47 -17.31 -4.76 -17.47
C ARG A 47 -17.37 -4.62 -15.95
N GLU A 48 -18.00 -3.59 -15.44
CA GLU A 48 -18.13 -3.33 -14.02
C GLU A 48 -19.06 -4.35 -13.38
N ASN A 49 -18.64 -4.93 -12.24
CA ASN A 49 -19.47 -5.80 -11.42
C ASN A 49 -20.36 -4.94 -10.51
N LEU A 50 -21.58 -4.67 -10.97
CA LEU A 50 -22.49 -3.74 -10.31
C LEU A 50 -22.88 -4.22 -8.92
N GLU A 51 -23.08 -5.52 -8.75
CA GLU A 51 -23.47 -6.14 -7.48
C GLU A 51 -22.34 -6.02 -6.45
N ALA A 52 -21.08 -6.23 -6.87
CA ALA A 52 -19.93 -6.05 -5.98
C ALA A 52 -19.70 -4.57 -5.62
N ILE A 53 -19.92 -3.66 -6.57
CA ILE A 53 -19.84 -2.21 -6.31
C ILE A 53 -20.88 -1.79 -5.26
N GLU A 54 -22.12 -2.22 -5.40
CA GLU A 54 -23.16 -1.91 -4.41
C GLU A 54 -22.86 -2.55 -3.05
N PHE A 55 -22.37 -3.79 -3.02
CA PHE A 55 -21.91 -4.44 -1.79
C PHE A 55 -20.81 -3.64 -1.09
N ILE A 56 -19.79 -3.15 -1.82
CA ILE A 56 -18.70 -2.36 -1.27
C ILE A 56 -19.22 -1.05 -0.68
N LYS A 57 -20.10 -0.36 -1.39
CA LYS A 57 -20.73 0.87 -0.90
C LYS A 57 -21.54 0.62 0.38
N GLU A 58 -22.37 -0.44 0.38
CA GLU A 58 -23.15 -0.79 1.57
C GLU A 58 -22.25 -1.15 2.75
N LEU A 59 -21.17 -1.93 2.54
CA LEU A 59 -20.18 -2.27 3.54
C LEU A 59 -19.60 -1.00 4.19
N ASN A 60 -19.06 -0.10 3.36
CA ASN A 60 -18.41 1.13 3.84
C ASN A 60 -19.41 2.04 4.58
N VAL A 61 -20.63 2.22 4.06
CA VAL A 61 -21.65 2.99 4.73
C VAL A 61 -22.00 2.40 6.10
N LYS A 62 -22.23 1.06 6.16
CA LYS A 62 -22.64 0.41 7.40
C LYS A 62 -21.57 0.44 8.48
N VAL A 63 -20.32 0.15 8.15
CA VAL A 63 -19.28 0.17 9.18
C VAL A 63 -19.04 1.59 9.73
N HIS A 64 -19.09 2.64 8.90
CA HIS A 64 -18.97 4.03 9.35
C HIS A 64 -20.20 4.53 10.11
N GLU A 65 -21.37 3.96 9.84
CA GLU A 65 -22.60 4.25 10.58
C GLU A 65 -22.51 3.76 12.04
N TYR A 66 -21.99 2.52 12.21
CA TYR A 66 -21.85 1.88 13.52
C TYR A 66 -20.64 2.34 14.32
N PHE A 67 -19.51 2.58 13.63
CA PHE A 67 -18.23 2.88 14.29
C PHE A 67 -17.64 4.21 13.79
N LYS A 68 -17.31 5.08 14.73
CA LYS A 68 -16.70 6.37 14.43
C LYS A 68 -15.18 6.28 14.56
N GLY A 69 -14.45 6.93 13.63
CA GLY A 69 -12.98 7.01 13.68
C GLY A 69 -12.25 5.78 13.19
N ILE A 70 -12.95 4.82 12.59
CA ILE A 70 -12.34 3.67 11.93
C ILE A 70 -11.92 4.01 10.50
N MET A 71 -11.09 3.15 9.88
CA MET A 71 -10.67 3.29 8.49
C MET A 71 -11.02 2.07 7.67
N MET A 72 -11.60 2.30 6.48
CA MET A 72 -11.77 1.29 5.45
C MET A 72 -10.78 1.56 4.32
N ILE A 73 -9.93 0.59 4.02
CA ILE A 73 -8.80 0.75 3.10
C ILE A 73 -8.96 -0.22 1.94
N ALA A 74 -8.83 0.27 0.71
CA ALA A 74 -8.88 -0.57 -0.49
C ALA A 74 -7.47 -0.95 -0.97
N GLU A 75 -7.24 -2.23 -1.22
CA GLU A 75 -6.19 -2.63 -2.14
C GLU A 75 -6.79 -2.70 -3.54
N GLU A 76 -6.63 -1.61 -4.28
CA GLU A 76 -7.19 -1.45 -5.62
C GLU A 76 -6.10 -0.93 -6.57
N SER A 77 -5.78 -1.71 -7.59
CA SER A 77 -4.62 -1.50 -8.48
C SER A 77 -4.96 -0.86 -9.81
N THR A 78 -6.24 -0.59 -10.07
CA THR A 78 -6.70 -0.04 -11.35
C THR A 78 -6.92 1.47 -11.28
N ALA A 79 -7.34 2.05 -12.41
CA ALA A 79 -7.74 3.45 -12.53
C ALA A 79 -9.25 3.66 -12.24
N PHE A 80 -9.88 2.78 -11.45
CA PHE A 80 -11.28 3.01 -11.04
C PHE A 80 -11.38 4.33 -10.27
N ALA A 81 -12.25 5.21 -10.74
CA ALA A 81 -12.36 6.55 -10.19
C ALA A 81 -13.23 6.59 -8.92
N GLY A 82 -12.83 7.39 -7.93
CA GLY A 82 -13.64 7.65 -6.75
C GLY A 82 -13.67 6.49 -5.74
N VAL A 83 -12.61 5.71 -5.67
CA VAL A 83 -12.48 4.66 -4.65
C VAL A 83 -12.58 5.26 -3.25
N THR A 84 -11.93 6.40 -3.02
CA THR A 84 -11.95 7.12 -1.73
C THR A 84 -12.95 8.28 -1.69
N LEU A 85 -13.76 8.44 -2.73
CA LEU A 85 -14.83 9.42 -2.73
C LEU A 85 -16.02 8.89 -1.90
N PRO A 86 -16.66 9.73 -1.07
CA PRO A 86 -17.85 9.33 -0.33
C PRO A 86 -18.98 8.77 -1.22
N VAL A 87 -19.72 7.78 -0.69
CA VAL A 87 -20.80 7.12 -1.46
C VAL A 87 -21.87 8.09 -1.94
N TYR A 88 -22.24 9.08 -1.13
CA TYR A 88 -23.21 10.11 -1.50
C TYR A 88 -22.75 11.04 -2.64
N LEU A 89 -21.46 11.04 -2.95
CA LEU A 89 -20.88 11.73 -4.11
C LEU A 89 -20.61 10.78 -5.30
N GLY A 90 -21.05 9.53 -5.20
CA GLY A 90 -20.91 8.53 -6.26
C GLY A 90 -19.69 7.61 -6.14
N GLY A 91 -18.87 7.77 -5.09
CA GLY A 91 -17.71 6.93 -4.86
C GLY A 91 -18.00 5.61 -4.17
N LEU A 92 -16.95 4.84 -3.85
CA LEU A 92 -17.03 3.56 -3.15
C LEU A 92 -17.04 3.72 -1.62
N GLY A 93 -16.63 4.87 -1.08
CA GLY A 93 -16.68 5.19 0.35
C GLY A 93 -15.53 4.62 1.18
N PHE A 94 -14.44 4.18 0.58
CA PHE A 94 -13.21 3.90 1.33
C PHE A 94 -12.57 5.19 1.84
N ASP A 95 -11.90 5.12 2.98
CA ASP A 95 -11.14 6.26 3.50
C ASP A 95 -9.82 6.42 2.76
N MET A 96 -9.20 5.29 2.41
CA MET A 96 -7.88 5.25 1.76
C MET A 96 -7.78 4.13 0.73
N LYS A 97 -6.83 4.31 -0.19
CA LYS A 97 -6.47 3.35 -1.23
C LYS A 97 -4.97 3.14 -1.26
N TRP A 98 -4.51 1.89 -1.38
CA TRP A 98 -3.09 1.61 -1.63
C TRP A 98 -2.66 2.11 -3.01
N ASN A 99 -1.56 2.86 -3.06
CA ASN A 99 -0.97 3.33 -4.32
C ASN A 99 -0.06 2.24 -4.92
N MET A 100 -0.67 1.26 -5.58
CA MET A 100 0.04 0.14 -6.19
C MET A 100 0.92 0.59 -7.36
N GLY A 101 0.54 1.65 -8.08
CA GLY A 101 1.34 2.25 -9.15
C GLY A 101 2.65 2.81 -8.60
N TRP A 102 2.58 3.63 -7.55
CA TRP A 102 3.76 4.14 -6.86
C TRP A 102 4.65 3.01 -6.35
N MET A 103 4.07 2.00 -5.71
CA MET A 103 4.79 0.86 -5.15
C MET A 103 5.61 0.13 -6.23
N ASN A 104 4.97 -0.21 -7.35
CA ASN A 104 5.64 -0.88 -8.46
C ASN A 104 6.76 -0.03 -9.07
N ASP A 105 6.49 1.24 -9.33
CA ASP A 105 7.44 2.16 -9.95
C ASP A 105 8.65 2.43 -9.07
N ILE A 106 8.43 2.68 -7.76
CA ILE A 106 9.51 2.99 -6.84
C ILE A 106 10.43 1.78 -6.61
N LEU A 107 9.87 0.58 -6.45
CA LEU A 107 10.65 -0.64 -6.30
C LEU A 107 11.45 -0.93 -7.56
N LYS A 108 10.86 -0.76 -8.75
CA LYS A 108 11.55 -0.89 -10.03
C LYS A 108 12.70 0.11 -10.16
N TYR A 109 12.49 1.37 -9.78
CA TYR A 109 13.54 2.40 -9.83
C TYR A 109 14.70 2.08 -8.91
N PHE A 110 14.41 1.76 -7.65
CA PHE A 110 15.46 1.53 -6.64
C PHE A 110 16.20 0.21 -6.83
N SER A 111 15.61 -0.78 -7.49
CA SER A 111 16.29 -2.04 -7.83
C SER A 111 17.28 -1.90 -9.01
N GLN A 112 17.24 -0.78 -9.73
CA GLN A 112 18.19 -0.53 -10.82
C GLN A 112 19.54 -0.05 -10.31
N ASP A 113 20.61 -0.42 -11.03
CA ASP A 113 21.93 0.16 -10.80
C ASP A 113 21.84 1.69 -10.94
N PRO A 114 22.40 2.46 -10.00
CA PRO A 114 22.37 3.92 -10.02
C PRO A 114 22.83 4.56 -11.34
N VAL A 115 23.76 3.93 -12.06
CA VAL A 115 24.26 4.42 -13.35
C VAL A 115 23.17 4.49 -14.42
N HIS A 116 22.15 3.62 -14.33
CA HIS A 116 21.04 3.56 -15.29
C HIS A 116 19.82 4.39 -14.88
N ARG A 117 19.71 4.83 -13.64
CA ARG A 117 18.53 5.54 -13.10
C ARG A 117 18.18 6.82 -13.85
N LYS A 118 19.16 7.51 -14.40
CA LYS A 118 18.93 8.72 -15.22
C LYS A 118 18.03 8.48 -16.44
N TYR A 119 17.92 7.24 -16.92
CA TYR A 119 17.04 6.88 -18.04
C TYR A 119 15.63 6.45 -17.59
N HIS A 120 15.42 6.36 -16.28
CA HIS A 120 14.17 5.86 -15.68
C HIS A 120 13.55 6.84 -14.69
N HIS A 121 13.88 8.12 -14.82
CA HIS A 121 13.44 9.16 -13.89
C HIS A 121 11.92 9.31 -13.81
N ASN A 122 11.22 8.96 -14.89
CA ASN A 122 9.76 8.93 -14.93
C ASN A 122 9.15 8.01 -13.85
N LEU A 123 9.83 6.94 -13.43
CA LEU A 123 9.35 6.03 -12.39
C LEU A 123 9.18 6.71 -11.02
N ILE A 124 9.95 7.75 -10.73
CA ILE A 124 9.83 8.50 -9.47
C ILE A 124 9.00 9.78 -9.59
N THR A 125 8.68 10.22 -10.80
CA THR A 125 7.92 11.46 -11.03
C THR A 125 6.49 11.22 -11.47
N PHE A 126 6.20 10.11 -12.12
CA PHE A 126 4.87 9.83 -12.69
C PHE A 126 3.76 9.81 -11.63
N SER A 127 4.03 9.25 -10.47
CA SER A 127 3.06 9.18 -9.37
C SER A 127 2.58 10.56 -8.88
N MET A 128 3.37 11.62 -9.11
CA MET A 128 2.97 12.98 -8.74
C MET A 128 1.79 13.52 -9.58
N TRP A 129 1.57 12.99 -10.78
CA TRP A 129 0.45 13.40 -11.63
C TRP A 129 -0.91 13.03 -11.05
N TYR A 130 -0.96 11.96 -10.27
CA TYR A 130 -2.20 11.46 -9.67
C TYR A 130 -2.17 11.40 -8.14
N ALA A 131 -1.11 11.93 -7.51
CA ALA A 131 -0.90 11.84 -6.06
C ALA A 131 -2.07 12.33 -5.19
N PHE A 132 -2.92 13.19 -5.74
CA PHE A 132 -4.07 13.79 -5.06
C PHE A 132 -5.42 13.40 -5.66
N SER A 133 -5.46 12.41 -6.57
CA SER A 133 -6.72 11.94 -7.16
C SER A 133 -7.53 11.07 -6.20
N GLU A 134 -6.86 10.45 -5.25
CA GLU A 134 -7.43 9.61 -4.19
C GLU A 134 -6.67 9.84 -2.87
N ASN A 135 -7.19 9.37 -1.76
CA ASN A 135 -6.49 9.37 -0.48
C ASN A 135 -5.53 8.16 -0.44
N PHE A 136 -4.28 8.37 -0.83
CA PHE A 136 -3.34 7.27 -1.00
C PHE A 136 -2.58 6.89 0.26
N ILE A 137 -2.38 5.57 0.43
CA ILE A 137 -1.32 4.97 1.24
C ILE A 137 -0.21 4.51 0.30
N LEU A 138 1.04 4.78 0.62
CA LEU A 138 2.23 4.30 -0.07
C LEU A 138 2.64 2.96 0.54
N PRO A 139 2.28 1.81 -0.07
CA PRO A 139 2.49 0.53 0.57
C PRO A 139 3.89 -0.03 0.25
N ILE A 140 4.60 -0.42 1.29
CA ILE A 140 5.61 -1.48 1.27
C ILE A 140 5.10 -2.51 2.27
N SER A 141 4.25 -3.39 1.79
CA SER A 141 3.54 -4.37 2.60
C SER A 141 4.30 -5.71 2.70
N HIS A 142 3.66 -6.72 3.27
CA HIS A 142 4.17 -8.08 3.27
C HIS A 142 4.36 -8.62 1.84
N ASP A 143 3.46 -8.27 0.92
CA ASP A 143 3.49 -8.77 -0.45
C ASP A 143 4.76 -8.39 -1.22
N GLU A 144 5.39 -7.26 -0.89
CA GLU A 144 6.63 -6.83 -1.55
C GLU A 144 7.86 -7.56 -1.02
N VAL A 145 7.78 -8.24 0.13
CA VAL A 145 8.92 -8.83 0.83
C VAL A 145 8.73 -10.31 1.19
N VAL A 146 7.67 -10.95 0.72
CA VAL A 146 7.36 -12.38 0.91
C VAL A 146 8.26 -13.26 0.04
N HIS A 147 8.24 -14.56 0.31
CA HIS A 147 9.01 -15.60 -0.38
C HIS A 147 9.03 -15.44 -1.92
N GLY A 148 10.23 -15.48 -2.48
CA GLY A 148 10.50 -15.31 -3.90
C GLY A 148 10.58 -13.86 -4.38
N LYS A 149 10.29 -12.87 -3.52
CA LYS A 149 10.32 -11.44 -3.87
C LYS A 149 11.51 -10.68 -3.31
N ARG A 150 12.34 -11.29 -2.50
CA ARG A 150 13.48 -10.71 -1.76
C ARG A 150 13.05 -9.68 -0.71
N SER A 151 13.85 -9.48 0.34
CA SER A 151 13.64 -8.40 1.30
C SER A 151 13.81 -7.02 0.64
N LEU A 152 13.28 -5.97 1.26
CA LEU A 152 13.46 -4.60 0.76
C LEU A 152 14.95 -4.23 0.65
N PHE A 153 15.76 -4.63 1.63
CA PHE A 153 17.22 -4.44 1.61
C PHE A 153 17.87 -5.18 0.44
N ASP A 154 17.49 -6.43 0.19
CA ASP A 154 18.11 -7.24 -0.86
C ASP A 154 17.71 -6.83 -2.28
N LYS A 155 16.59 -6.13 -2.43
CA LYS A 155 16.22 -5.49 -3.72
C LYS A 155 17.19 -4.38 -4.14
N MET A 156 17.90 -3.77 -3.18
CA MET A 156 18.85 -2.68 -3.46
C MET A 156 20.09 -3.23 -4.15
N PRO A 157 20.59 -2.57 -5.23
CA PRO A 157 21.77 -3.02 -5.96
C PRO A 157 23.07 -2.66 -5.23
N GLY A 158 24.15 -3.35 -5.62
CA GLY A 158 25.50 -3.05 -5.20
C GLY A 158 25.97 -3.86 -3.98
N ASP A 159 27.08 -3.40 -3.40
CA ASP A 159 27.64 -3.98 -2.17
C ASP A 159 26.82 -3.59 -0.92
N ALA A 160 27.21 -4.09 0.24
CA ALA A 160 26.49 -3.85 1.48
C ALA A 160 26.34 -2.34 1.79
N TRP A 161 27.41 -1.56 1.63
CA TRP A 161 27.36 -0.11 1.87
C TRP A 161 26.38 0.58 0.91
N GLN A 162 26.43 0.22 -0.37
CA GLN A 162 25.55 0.76 -1.43
C GLN A 162 24.09 0.39 -1.16
N LYS A 163 23.80 -0.85 -0.74
CA LYS A 163 22.45 -1.28 -0.36
C LYS A 163 21.90 -0.43 0.78
N PHE A 164 22.67 -0.23 1.86
CA PHE A 164 22.27 0.65 2.96
C PHE A 164 22.09 2.12 2.52
N ALA A 165 22.94 2.62 1.64
CA ALA A 165 22.81 3.97 1.10
C ALA A 165 21.52 4.13 0.27
N ASN A 166 21.21 3.14 -0.58
CA ASN A 166 19.98 3.14 -1.36
C ASN A 166 18.74 3.01 -0.47
N LEU A 167 18.77 2.18 0.58
CA LEU A 167 17.65 2.03 1.49
C LEU A 167 17.36 3.34 2.26
N ARG A 168 18.39 4.07 2.66
CA ARG A 168 18.22 5.42 3.25
C ARG A 168 17.54 6.38 2.28
N LEU A 169 17.99 6.39 1.03
CA LEU A 169 17.39 7.23 0.00
C LEU A 169 15.93 6.84 -0.28
N PHE A 170 15.64 5.54 -0.32
CA PHE A 170 14.30 5.01 -0.47
C PHE A 170 13.35 5.53 0.61
N PHE A 171 13.72 5.39 1.89
CA PHE A 171 12.89 5.88 2.99
C PHE A 171 12.74 7.40 2.95
N ALA A 172 13.80 8.15 2.69
CA ALA A 172 13.72 9.60 2.57
C ALA A 172 12.74 10.01 1.44
N PHE A 173 12.80 9.35 0.28
CA PHE A 173 11.88 9.58 -0.82
C PHE A 173 10.43 9.21 -0.45
N MET A 174 10.22 8.03 0.15
CA MET A 174 8.90 7.58 0.59
C MET A 174 8.26 8.58 1.56
N PHE A 175 9.00 9.07 2.54
CA PHE A 175 8.49 10.02 3.53
C PHE A 175 8.24 11.42 2.95
N GLY A 176 9.02 11.85 1.97
CA GLY A 176 8.81 13.11 1.26
C GLY A 176 7.72 13.09 0.19
N HIS A 177 7.27 11.93 -0.26
CA HIS A 177 6.21 11.79 -1.27
C HIS A 177 4.82 11.96 -0.63
N PRO A 178 3.84 12.61 -1.29
CA PRO A 178 2.46 12.68 -0.81
C PRO A 178 1.83 11.31 -0.56
N GLY A 179 1.02 11.18 0.48
CA GLY A 179 0.32 9.95 0.87
C GLY A 179 0.76 9.43 2.24
N LYS A 180 -0.08 8.61 2.86
CA LYS A 180 0.23 7.94 4.14
C LYS A 180 1.25 6.83 3.93
N LYS A 181 2.00 6.48 4.97
CA LYS A 181 3.14 5.54 4.86
C LYS A 181 2.77 4.19 5.44
N LEU A 182 2.98 3.12 4.67
CA LEU A 182 2.89 1.74 5.14
C LEU A 182 4.25 1.08 4.96
N ASN A 183 4.92 0.78 6.06
CA ASN A 183 6.20 0.08 6.07
C ASN A 183 6.07 -1.20 6.87
N PHE A 184 6.25 -2.35 6.22
CA PHE A 184 6.08 -3.65 6.84
C PHE A 184 7.22 -3.98 7.81
N MET A 185 6.90 -4.83 8.81
CA MET A 185 7.84 -5.22 9.86
C MET A 185 9.18 -5.74 9.32
N GLY A 186 10.28 -5.33 9.96
CA GLY A 186 11.63 -5.73 9.59
C GLY A 186 12.29 -4.86 8.51
N ASN A 187 11.54 -4.12 7.71
CA ASN A 187 12.12 -3.19 6.75
C ASN A 187 12.89 -2.05 7.45
N ASP A 188 12.41 -1.60 8.59
CA ASP A 188 12.99 -0.54 9.42
C ASP A 188 14.30 -0.92 10.13
N ILE A 189 14.64 -2.22 10.14
CA ILE A 189 15.93 -2.73 10.57
C ILE A 189 16.74 -3.35 9.42
N ALA A 190 16.29 -3.16 8.19
CA ALA A 190 16.94 -3.67 6.98
C ALA A 190 17.17 -5.20 7.00
N MET A 191 16.13 -5.99 7.30
CA MET A 191 16.22 -7.44 7.29
C MET A 191 16.83 -7.96 5.99
N TYR A 192 17.74 -8.94 6.12
CA TYR A 192 18.33 -9.61 4.97
C TYR A 192 17.38 -10.62 4.34
N ASN A 193 16.64 -11.34 5.18
CA ASN A 193 15.74 -12.40 4.76
C ASN A 193 14.40 -11.84 4.32
N GLU A 194 13.76 -12.56 3.40
CA GLU A 194 12.36 -12.37 3.06
C GLU A 194 11.48 -12.62 4.29
N TRP A 195 10.33 -11.94 4.35
CA TRP A 195 9.39 -12.22 5.41
C TRP A 195 8.85 -13.65 5.34
N ASN A 196 8.87 -14.32 6.47
CA ASN A 196 8.32 -15.66 6.66
C ASN A 196 7.43 -15.66 7.90
N CYS A 197 6.17 -16.09 7.74
CA CYS A 197 5.19 -16.16 8.82
C CYS A 197 5.54 -17.18 9.92
N ASP A 198 6.41 -18.16 9.62
CA ASP A 198 6.86 -19.19 10.55
C ASP A 198 8.12 -18.81 11.33
N SER A 199 8.64 -17.61 11.11
CA SER A 199 9.85 -17.11 11.79
C SER A 199 9.63 -15.73 12.40
N SER A 200 10.39 -15.42 13.45
CA SER A 200 10.42 -14.09 14.04
C SER A 200 11.22 -13.11 13.18
N VAL A 201 10.99 -11.81 13.39
CA VAL A 201 11.85 -10.75 12.87
C VAL A 201 13.28 -10.95 13.41
N ASP A 202 14.29 -10.75 12.56
CA ASP A 202 15.72 -10.91 12.89
C ASP A 202 16.22 -9.77 13.79
N TRP A 203 15.67 -9.64 15.01
CA TRP A 203 15.94 -8.56 15.94
C TRP A 203 17.42 -8.37 16.28
N PHE A 204 18.22 -9.44 16.22
CA PHE A 204 19.66 -9.37 16.43
C PHE A 204 20.38 -8.43 15.45
N LEU A 205 19.79 -8.15 14.27
CA LEU A 205 20.33 -7.20 13.32
C LEU A 205 20.37 -5.77 13.87
N ALA A 206 19.46 -5.42 14.77
CA ALA A 206 19.41 -4.10 15.39
C ALA A 206 20.67 -3.79 16.28
N ASP A 207 21.47 -4.80 16.61
CA ASP A 207 22.73 -4.61 17.34
C ASP A 207 23.88 -4.20 16.43
N PHE A 208 23.77 -4.39 15.12
CA PHE A 208 24.79 -4.00 14.16
C PHE A 208 24.65 -2.55 13.71
N ASP A 209 25.78 -1.85 13.61
CA ASP A 209 25.84 -0.41 13.40
C ASP A 209 25.03 0.11 12.20
N LEU A 210 25.13 -0.53 11.04
CA LEU A 210 24.41 -0.09 9.83
C LEU A 210 22.91 -0.29 9.93
N HIS A 211 22.46 -1.39 10.52
CA HIS A 211 21.03 -1.68 10.76
C HIS A 211 20.44 -0.71 11.78
N LYS A 212 21.16 -0.49 12.89
CA LYS A 212 20.79 0.49 13.91
C LYS A 212 20.62 1.90 13.32
N LYS A 213 21.49 2.30 12.39
CA LYS A 213 21.40 3.59 11.71
C LYS A 213 20.17 3.68 10.80
N ILE A 214 19.74 2.60 10.14
CA ILE A 214 18.47 2.59 9.39
C ILE A 214 17.30 2.76 10.37
N ASN A 215 17.28 2.04 11.47
CA ASN A 215 16.21 2.15 12.46
C ASN A 215 16.11 3.58 13.03
N LEU A 216 17.25 4.20 13.35
CA LEU A 216 17.30 5.59 13.79
C LEU A 216 16.77 6.55 12.72
N LEU A 217 17.16 6.36 11.45
CA LEU A 217 16.63 7.17 10.34
C LEU A 217 15.11 7.06 10.23
N VAL A 218 14.56 5.84 10.27
CA VAL A 218 13.10 5.64 10.19
C VAL A 218 12.40 6.28 11.39
N LYS A 219 12.98 6.19 12.59
CA LYS A 219 12.49 6.88 13.78
C LYS A 219 12.46 8.40 13.59
N ASP A 220 13.53 8.99 13.05
CA ASP A 220 13.61 10.42 12.80
C ASP A 220 12.62 10.86 11.71
N LEU A 221 12.49 10.10 10.63
CA LEU A 221 11.51 10.34 9.58
C LEU A 221 10.06 10.28 10.13
N ASN A 222 9.75 9.30 10.99
CA ASN A 222 8.46 9.23 11.67
C ASN A 222 8.21 10.45 12.58
N SER A 223 9.25 10.93 13.26
CA SER A 223 9.15 12.16 14.08
C SER A 223 8.86 13.38 13.21
N LEU A 224 9.59 13.54 12.10
CA LEU A 224 9.33 14.61 11.13
C LEU A 224 7.89 14.51 10.59
N TYR A 225 7.46 13.31 10.15
CA TYR A 225 6.13 13.08 9.62
C TYR A 225 5.01 13.47 10.60
N LYS A 226 5.18 13.17 11.88
CA LYS A 226 4.21 13.54 12.93
C LYS A 226 4.20 15.04 13.26
N ASN A 227 5.35 15.71 13.17
CA ASN A 227 5.50 17.08 13.64
C ASN A 227 5.27 18.12 12.52
N TYR A 228 5.35 17.73 11.26
CA TYR A 228 5.21 18.64 10.12
C TYR A 228 4.01 18.25 9.25
N ARG A 229 2.94 19.04 9.34
CA ARG A 229 1.70 18.86 8.57
C ARG A 229 1.92 18.72 7.07
N ALA A 230 2.88 19.45 6.52
CA ALA A 230 3.22 19.37 5.09
C ALA A 230 3.67 17.96 4.62
N LEU A 231 3.98 17.05 5.55
CA LEU A 231 4.32 15.66 5.23
C LEU A 231 3.17 14.69 5.50
N SER A 232 2.22 15.07 6.37
CA SER A 232 1.16 14.18 6.89
C SER A 232 -0.25 14.51 6.39
N ASP A 233 -0.49 15.75 5.95
CA ASP A 233 -1.82 16.24 5.52
C ASP A 233 -2.08 16.01 4.02
#